data_7733497f185b4c6b5c1ff1b2d1259397
#
_entry.id   7733497f185b4c6b5c1ff1b2d1259397
#
_cell.length_a   1.000
_cell.length_b   1.000
_cell.length_c   1.000
_cell.angle_alpha   90.00
_cell.angle_beta   90.00
_cell.angle_gamma   90.00
#
_symmetry.space_group_name_H-M   'P 1'
#
loop_
_entity.id
_entity.type
_entity.pdbx_description
1 polymer ?
#
loop_
_entity_poly.entity_id
_entity_poly.type
_entity_poly.pdbx_seq_one_letter_code
_entity_poly.pdbx_strand_id
1 'polypeptide(L)'
;MSRWTDRFRLHGSPLAVAVMFIGNGLVMGSSLSRMPEIRDQVGATPTSLAFALVCVGIGSIVSMPFTGLLADRYSSMVVSRAATVICLAAWALVPLANSVPTLALIMLIAGLGTGVGDVAMNIQGNVVEQRRNKVLMPFWHGLFSVGGVAGAMAGALAASIGLPLAWQLSTVSLVLLAAMWLATALYVPDAKSHPAATAAQHREPIFDEPQLLSCERARLAETQSSITRMEILLGIIVFGTAVGEGAANDWLALVLVDNRGAPAALGALTYAGFNLTMAIGRFVGGIVIERFGRAPVLRVAGILGSAGVAAVCLIPSIVAALLGALAWGLGLSVVFPSAMSAAGEVPGRGSRAITVVSTIGYGGFLLGAPLIGFLAHSVPLDRALLAVALLILPVAILASVARERGQQIKPAASAVK
;
A
#
# COMPACT_ATOMS: atom_id res chain seq x y z
N MET A 1 7.79 -29.58 24.33
CA MET A 1 7.24 -28.27 23.83
C MET A 1 8.21 -27.10 23.95
N SER A 2 9.21 -27.11 24.86
CA SER A 2 10.11 -25.97 25.12
C SER A 2 11.14 -25.66 24.00
N ARG A 3 11.75 -26.67 23.37
CA ARG A 3 12.81 -26.46 22.35
C ARG A 3 12.35 -25.81 21.03
N TRP A 4 11.09 -26.01 20.62
CA TRP A 4 10.53 -25.40 19.44
C TRP A 4 10.22 -23.90 19.66
N THR A 5 9.64 -23.56 20.80
CA THR A 5 9.34 -22.17 21.17
C THR A 5 10.61 -21.33 21.37
N ASP A 6 11.67 -21.91 21.91
CA ASP A 6 12.95 -21.23 22.13
C ASP A 6 13.67 -20.93 20.81
N ARG A 7 13.61 -21.83 19.81
CA ARG A 7 14.21 -21.63 18.48
C ARG A 7 13.48 -20.53 17.70
N PHE A 8 12.15 -20.42 17.84
CA PHE A 8 11.38 -19.35 17.24
C PHE A 8 11.62 -17.99 17.92
N ARG A 9 11.80 -17.97 19.24
CA ARG A 9 12.13 -16.75 19.99
C ARG A 9 13.53 -16.21 19.66
N LEU A 10 14.49 -17.07 19.36
CA LEU A 10 15.86 -16.63 19.05
C LEU A 10 16.00 -16.05 17.63
N HIS A 11 15.31 -16.61 16.62
CA HIS A 11 15.47 -16.22 15.22
C HIS A 11 14.27 -15.49 14.63
N GLY A 12 13.22 -15.28 15.41
CA GLY A 12 11.95 -14.71 14.97
C GLY A 12 11.12 -15.65 14.09
N SER A 13 9.83 -15.44 14.10
CA SER A 13 8.88 -16.21 13.29
C SER A 13 8.47 -15.47 12.03
N PRO A 14 8.97 -15.85 10.84
CA PRO A 14 8.45 -15.29 9.59
C PRO A 14 6.95 -15.52 9.43
N LEU A 15 6.43 -16.62 10.02
CA LEU A 15 5.00 -16.92 10.01
C LEU A 15 4.20 -15.89 10.80
N ALA A 16 4.72 -15.42 11.95
CA ALA A 16 4.05 -14.39 12.72
C ALA A 16 3.89 -13.08 11.95
N VAL A 17 4.96 -12.65 11.26
CA VAL A 17 4.93 -11.48 10.38
C VAL A 17 3.98 -11.73 9.19
N ALA A 18 4.04 -12.91 8.58
CA ALA A 18 3.15 -13.28 7.48
C ALA A 18 1.66 -13.20 7.87
N VAL A 19 1.28 -13.69 9.06
CA VAL A 19 -0.10 -13.61 9.57
C VAL A 19 -0.55 -12.15 9.72
N MET A 20 0.34 -11.25 10.17
CA MET A 20 0.01 -9.83 10.28
C MET A 20 -0.24 -9.20 8.90
N PHE A 21 0.63 -9.47 7.92
CA PHE A 21 0.45 -8.94 6.56
C PHE A 21 -0.81 -9.50 5.89
N ILE A 22 -1.03 -10.82 5.95
CA ILE A 22 -2.24 -11.45 5.41
C ILE A 22 -3.50 -10.90 6.10
N GLY A 23 -3.48 -10.80 7.43
CA GLY A 23 -4.61 -10.34 8.23
C GLY A 23 -5.01 -8.89 7.91
N ASN A 24 -4.03 -7.98 7.78
CA ASN A 24 -4.30 -6.60 7.37
C ASN A 24 -4.87 -6.54 5.94
N GLY A 25 -4.31 -7.31 5.00
CA GLY A 25 -4.85 -7.40 3.65
C GLY A 25 -6.29 -7.95 3.65
N LEU A 26 -6.55 -9.00 4.42
CA LEU A 26 -7.84 -9.68 4.46
C LEU A 26 -8.95 -8.78 5.03
N VAL A 27 -8.70 -8.06 6.14
CA VAL A 27 -9.72 -7.14 6.69
C VAL A 27 -9.98 -6.01 5.70
N MET A 28 -8.96 -5.47 5.06
CA MET A 28 -9.10 -4.40 4.08
C MET A 28 -9.91 -4.87 2.86
N GLY A 29 -9.54 -6.00 2.26
CA GLY A 29 -10.26 -6.56 1.11
C GLY A 29 -11.71 -6.90 1.44
N SER A 30 -11.96 -7.50 2.60
CA SER A 30 -13.31 -7.85 3.06
C SER A 30 -14.20 -6.63 3.27
N SER A 31 -13.66 -5.53 3.79
CA SER A 31 -14.41 -4.31 4.07
C SER A 31 -14.66 -3.48 2.81
N LEU A 32 -13.62 -3.25 2.01
CA LEU A 32 -13.71 -2.42 0.81
C LEU A 32 -14.55 -3.06 -0.30
N SER A 33 -14.60 -4.40 -0.37
CA SER A 33 -15.48 -5.10 -1.32
C SER A 33 -16.98 -4.90 -1.02
N ARG A 34 -17.34 -4.51 0.21
CA ARG A 34 -18.72 -4.22 0.66
C ARG A 34 -19.00 -2.71 0.73
N MET A 35 -18.21 -1.89 0.06
CA MET A 35 -18.38 -0.43 0.07
C MET A 35 -19.76 0.04 -0.40
N PRO A 36 -20.43 -0.59 -1.41
CA PRO A 36 -21.77 -0.22 -1.78
C PRO A 36 -22.78 -0.33 -0.61
N GLU A 37 -22.74 -1.43 0.16
CA GLU A 37 -23.65 -1.63 1.28
C GLU A 37 -23.33 -0.68 2.46
N ILE A 38 -22.03 -0.39 2.69
CA ILE A 38 -21.60 0.60 3.71
C ILE A 38 -22.15 1.97 3.35
N ARG A 39 -22.03 2.38 2.08
CA ARG A 39 -22.58 3.63 1.57
C ARG A 39 -24.10 3.72 1.76
N ASP A 40 -24.80 2.69 1.32
CA ASP A 40 -26.27 2.66 1.34
C ASP A 40 -26.81 2.68 2.77
N GLN A 41 -26.12 1.99 3.69
CA GLN A 41 -26.48 1.96 5.12
C GLN A 41 -26.51 3.36 5.75
N VAL A 42 -25.57 4.23 5.40
CA VAL A 42 -25.49 5.60 5.96
C VAL A 42 -26.14 6.65 5.06
N GLY A 43 -26.69 6.24 3.92
CA GLY A 43 -27.31 7.16 2.94
C GLY A 43 -26.30 8.14 2.34
N ALA A 44 -25.05 7.73 2.16
CA ALA A 44 -24.00 8.61 1.69
C ALA A 44 -24.07 8.83 0.17
N THR A 45 -23.83 10.09 -0.24
CA THR A 45 -23.46 10.43 -1.61
C THR A 45 -22.00 10.08 -1.85
N PRO A 46 -21.52 9.97 -3.11
CA PRO A 46 -20.09 9.77 -3.38
C PRO A 46 -19.19 10.81 -2.71
N THR A 47 -19.60 12.08 -2.69
CA THR A 47 -18.84 13.16 -2.05
C THR A 47 -18.77 13.00 -0.52
N SER A 48 -19.87 12.68 0.13
CA SER A 48 -19.90 12.49 1.59
C SER A 48 -19.21 11.18 2.00
N LEU A 49 -19.28 10.14 1.18
CA LEU A 49 -18.50 8.91 1.39
C LEU A 49 -17.00 9.18 1.29
N ALA A 50 -16.56 9.96 0.26
CA ALA A 50 -15.17 10.37 0.12
C ALA A 50 -14.62 11.03 1.38
N PHE A 51 -15.43 11.90 2.03
CA PHE A 51 -15.05 12.51 3.30
C PHE A 51 -14.79 11.48 4.40
N ALA A 52 -15.63 10.45 4.51
CA ALA A 52 -15.42 9.37 5.47
C ALA A 52 -14.16 8.55 5.15
N LEU A 53 -13.91 8.24 3.88
CA LEU A 53 -12.72 7.49 3.42
C LEU A 53 -11.42 8.24 3.69
N VAL A 54 -11.40 9.56 3.49
CA VAL A 54 -10.23 10.42 3.82
C VAL A 54 -9.87 10.29 5.30
N CYS A 55 -10.84 10.12 6.18
CA CYS A 55 -10.57 9.98 7.62
C CYS A 55 -9.69 8.77 7.94
N VAL A 56 -9.78 7.66 7.16
CA VAL A 56 -8.85 6.52 7.29
C VAL A 56 -7.41 6.97 6.99
N GLY A 57 -7.22 7.67 5.87
CA GLY A 57 -5.91 8.19 5.47
C GLY A 57 -5.33 9.17 6.49
N ILE A 58 -6.14 10.11 6.99
CA ILE A 58 -5.74 11.07 8.03
C ILE A 58 -5.32 10.32 9.30
N GLY A 59 -6.14 9.38 9.78
CA GLY A 59 -5.82 8.58 10.95
C GLY A 59 -4.49 7.84 10.80
N SER A 60 -4.27 7.21 9.64
CA SER A 60 -3.02 6.49 9.36
C SER A 60 -1.80 7.43 9.34
N ILE A 61 -1.86 8.53 8.59
CA ILE A 61 -0.74 9.46 8.46
C ILE A 61 -0.40 10.12 9.81
N VAL A 62 -1.41 10.51 10.58
CA VAL A 62 -1.21 11.14 11.90
C VAL A 62 -0.58 10.15 12.89
N SER A 63 -0.95 8.88 12.84
CA SER A 63 -0.48 7.88 13.82
C SER A 63 0.91 7.31 13.52
N MET A 64 1.30 7.20 12.25
CA MET A 64 2.57 6.60 11.81
C MET A 64 3.83 7.19 12.49
N PRO A 65 4.02 8.51 12.59
CA PRO A 65 5.23 9.08 13.20
C PRO A 65 5.42 8.71 14.67
N PHE A 66 4.34 8.44 15.38
CA PHE A 66 4.39 8.09 16.80
C PHE A 66 4.71 6.61 17.04
N THR A 67 4.58 5.76 16.01
CA THR A 67 4.71 4.30 16.18
C THR A 67 6.11 3.90 16.61
N GLY A 68 7.16 4.50 16.06
CA GLY A 68 8.54 4.24 16.45
C GLY A 68 8.77 4.53 17.94
N LEU A 69 8.33 5.71 18.40
CA LEU A 69 8.44 6.11 19.81
C LEU A 69 7.67 5.18 20.74
N LEU A 70 6.47 4.74 20.32
CA LEU A 70 5.68 3.79 21.08
C LEU A 70 6.33 2.41 21.13
N ALA A 71 6.90 1.94 20.01
CA ALA A 71 7.60 0.66 19.93
C ALA A 71 8.87 0.65 20.82
N ASP A 72 9.62 1.74 20.81
CA ASP A 72 10.81 1.89 21.69
C ASP A 72 10.43 1.88 23.18
N ARG A 73 9.27 2.44 23.52
CA ARG A 73 8.80 2.53 24.92
C ARG A 73 8.12 1.26 25.41
N TYR A 74 7.27 0.64 24.58
CA TYR A 74 6.37 -0.45 24.99
C TYR A 74 6.66 -1.79 24.31
N SER A 75 7.54 -1.86 23.35
CA SER A 75 7.83 -2.94 22.39
C SER A 75 6.88 -2.99 21.18
N SER A 76 7.41 -3.45 20.05
CA SER A 76 6.62 -3.62 18.82
C SER A 76 5.48 -4.63 18.98
N MET A 77 5.64 -5.63 19.85
CA MET A 77 4.58 -6.60 20.16
C MET A 77 3.36 -5.93 20.81
N VAL A 78 3.57 -5.11 21.83
CA VAL A 78 2.47 -4.41 22.53
C VAL A 78 1.80 -3.42 21.61
N VAL A 79 2.59 -2.67 20.84
CA VAL A 79 2.10 -1.69 19.86
C VAL A 79 1.29 -2.37 18.74
N SER A 80 1.79 -3.49 18.18
CA SER A 80 1.04 -4.26 17.18
C SER A 80 -0.28 -4.79 17.72
N ARG A 81 -0.33 -5.28 18.98
CA ARG A 81 -1.56 -5.74 19.62
C ARG A 81 -2.58 -4.62 19.79
N ALA A 82 -2.15 -3.48 20.32
CA ALA A 82 -3.02 -2.33 20.50
C ALA A 82 -3.58 -1.85 19.15
N ALA A 83 -2.73 -1.74 18.14
CA ALA A 83 -3.09 -1.35 16.79
C ALA A 83 -4.11 -2.33 16.16
N THR A 84 -3.88 -3.65 16.31
CA THR A 84 -4.78 -4.69 15.82
C THR A 84 -6.15 -4.60 16.48
N VAL A 85 -6.20 -4.41 17.81
CA VAL A 85 -7.47 -4.23 18.53
C VAL A 85 -8.22 -3.00 18.03
N ILE A 86 -7.54 -1.85 17.94
CA ILE A 86 -8.15 -0.59 17.50
C ILE A 86 -8.68 -0.73 16.08
N CYS A 87 -7.87 -1.23 15.14
CA CYS A 87 -8.24 -1.39 13.75
C CYS A 87 -9.43 -2.33 13.57
N LEU A 88 -9.35 -3.56 14.11
CA LEU A 88 -10.37 -4.58 13.92
C LEU A 88 -11.67 -4.25 14.67
N ALA A 89 -11.60 -3.65 15.86
CA ALA A 89 -12.78 -3.16 16.57
C ALA A 89 -13.48 -2.06 15.76
N ALA A 90 -12.73 -1.12 15.18
CA ALA A 90 -13.33 -0.09 14.34
C ALA A 90 -14.04 -0.70 13.13
N TRP A 91 -13.42 -1.64 12.40
CA TRP A 91 -14.07 -2.32 11.28
C TRP A 91 -15.33 -3.11 11.70
N ALA A 92 -15.31 -3.74 12.87
CA ALA A 92 -16.48 -4.42 13.42
C ALA A 92 -17.62 -3.46 13.79
N LEU A 93 -17.32 -2.19 14.07
CA LEU A 93 -18.30 -1.15 14.40
C LEU A 93 -18.89 -0.45 13.17
N VAL A 94 -18.30 -0.61 11.97
CA VAL A 94 -18.81 0.00 10.72
C VAL A 94 -20.31 -0.29 10.50
N PRO A 95 -20.83 -1.52 10.72
CA PRO A 95 -22.24 -1.80 10.55
C PRO A 95 -23.18 -1.07 11.53
N LEU A 96 -22.66 -0.45 12.57
CA LEU A 96 -23.44 0.35 13.53
C LEU A 96 -23.50 1.84 13.13
N ALA A 97 -22.75 2.24 12.10
CA ALA A 97 -22.81 3.61 11.58
C ALA A 97 -24.20 3.86 10.97
N ASN A 98 -24.88 4.91 11.43
CA ASN A 98 -26.18 5.33 10.94
C ASN A 98 -26.15 6.69 10.23
N SER A 99 -24.98 7.27 10.08
CA SER A 99 -24.77 8.56 9.42
C SER A 99 -23.32 8.69 8.94
N VAL A 100 -23.10 9.57 7.97
CA VAL A 100 -21.75 9.87 7.45
C VAL A 100 -20.77 10.34 8.53
N PRO A 101 -21.13 11.25 9.46
CA PRO A 101 -20.21 11.64 10.53
C PRO A 101 -19.81 10.48 11.46
N THR A 102 -20.75 9.60 11.78
CA THR A 102 -20.46 8.40 12.60
C THR A 102 -19.52 7.45 11.86
N LEU A 103 -19.76 7.23 10.55
CA LEU A 103 -18.88 6.44 9.70
C LEU A 103 -17.48 7.07 9.63
N ALA A 104 -17.38 8.39 9.43
CA ALA A 104 -16.11 9.12 9.36
C ALA A 104 -15.30 8.98 10.66
N LEU A 105 -15.95 9.06 11.82
CA LEU A 105 -15.29 8.84 13.12
C LEU A 105 -14.76 7.40 13.25
N ILE A 106 -15.55 6.41 12.88
CA ILE A 106 -15.14 5.00 12.90
C ILE A 106 -13.96 4.79 11.94
N MET A 107 -14.03 5.37 10.73
CA MET A 107 -12.95 5.30 9.73
C MET A 107 -11.66 5.98 10.22
N LEU A 108 -11.76 7.11 10.92
CA LEU A 108 -10.59 7.76 11.54
C LEU A 108 -9.92 6.83 12.57
N ILE A 109 -10.71 6.19 13.42
CA ILE A 109 -10.21 5.23 14.43
C ILE A 109 -9.58 4.01 13.74
N ALA A 110 -10.22 3.48 12.69
CA ALA A 110 -9.66 2.39 11.88
C ALA A 110 -8.31 2.80 11.29
N GLY A 111 -8.22 4.03 10.75
CA GLY A 111 -6.99 4.61 10.22
C GLY A 111 -5.87 4.73 11.25
N LEU A 112 -6.18 5.21 12.46
CA LEU A 112 -5.19 5.27 13.56
C LEU A 112 -4.61 3.87 13.84
N GLY A 113 -5.46 2.85 13.94
CA GLY A 113 -5.03 1.46 14.14
C GLY A 113 -4.24 0.92 12.96
N THR A 114 -4.68 1.19 11.73
CA THR A 114 -4.00 0.75 10.49
C THR A 114 -2.60 1.34 10.39
N GLY A 115 -2.44 2.66 10.58
CA GLY A 115 -1.15 3.34 10.47
C GLY A 115 -0.13 2.86 11.50
N VAL A 116 -0.55 2.73 12.77
CA VAL A 116 0.32 2.14 13.82
C VAL A 116 0.65 0.69 13.51
N GLY A 117 -0.34 -0.10 13.09
CA GLY A 117 -0.18 -1.53 12.80
C GLY A 117 0.78 -1.77 11.63
N ASP A 118 0.66 -0.97 10.57
CA ASP A 118 1.53 -1.05 9.39
C ASP A 118 2.99 -0.82 9.77
N VAL A 119 3.30 0.27 10.47
CA VAL A 119 4.68 0.55 10.89
C VAL A 119 5.19 -0.52 11.87
N ALA A 120 4.37 -0.95 12.83
CA ALA A 120 4.79 -1.93 13.84
C ALA A 120 5.07 -3.32 13.26
N MET A 121 4.26 -3.79 12.29
CA MET A 121 4.53 -5.07 11.62
C MET A 121 5.77 -5.00 10.72
N ASN A 122 6.03 -3.85 10.09
CA ASN A 122 7.24 -3.63 9.30
C ASN A 122 8.50 -3.58 10.18
N ILE A 123 8.44 -2.99 11.40
CA ILE A 123 9.54 -3.06 12.37
C ILE A 123 9.87 -4.52 12.70
N GLN A 124 8.87 -5.34 13.03
CA GLN A 124 9.10 -6.77 13.31
C GLN A 124 9.59 -7.53 12.09
N GLY A 125 9.05 -7.23 10.90
CA GLY A 125 9.55 -7.79 9.65
C GLY A 125 11.04 -7.55 9.47
N ASN A 126 11.49 -6.31 9.64
CA ASN A 126 12.90 -5.93 9.53
C ASN A 126 13.78 -6.68 10.56
N VAL A 127 13.35 -6.77 11.82
CA VAL A 127 14.08 -7.53 12.87
C VAL A 127 14.23 -8.99 12.46
N VAL A 128 13.18 -9.64 11.95
CA VAL A 128 13.22 -11.04 11.50
C VAL A 128 14.11 -11.20 10.28
N GLU A 129 14.05 -10.29 9.32
CA GLU A 129 14.88 -10.26 8.11
C GLU A 129 16.36 -10.19 8.45
N GLN A 130 16.76 -9.23 9.31
CA GLN A 130 18.12 -9.08 9.79
C GLN A 130 18.64 -10.31 10.52
N ARG A 131 17.85 -10.87 11.46
CA ARG A 131 18.25 -12.07 12.22
C ARG A 131 18.39 -13.32 11.36
N ARG A 132 17.64 -13.40 10.26
CA ARG A 132 17.71 -14.54 9.34
C ARG A 132 18.67 -14.32 8.17
N ASN A 133 19.20 -13.13 8.03
CA ASN A 133 20.04 -12.72 6.90
C ASN A 133 19.41 -13.10 5.54
N LYS A 134 18.10 -12.81 5.40
CA LYS A 134 17.30 -13.12 4.20
C LYS A 134 16.36 -11.97 3.90
N VAL A 135 16.29 -11.56 2.64
CA VAL A 135 15.32 -10.56 2.17
C VAL A 135 13.92 -11.18 2.13
N LEU A 136 13.02 -10.78 3.03
CA LEU A 136 11.67 -11.34 3.21
C LEU A 136 10.57 -10.28 3.07
N MET A 137 10.89 -8.98 3.19
CA MET A 137 9.92 -7.89 3.10
C MET A 137 9.05 -7.96 1.83
N PRO A 138 9.59 -8.11 0.61
CA PRO A 138 8.77 -8.18 -0.59
C PRO A 138 7.78 -9.34 -0.56
N PHE A 139 8.19 -10.48 0.02
CA PHE A 139 7.32 -11.65 0.19
C PHE A 139 6.14 -11.36 1.11
N TRP A 140 6.36 -10.70 2.26
CA TRP A 140 5.28 -10.34 3.17
C TRP A 140 4.31 -9.32 2.57
N HIS A 141 4.80 -8.31 1.84
CA HIS A 141 3.94 -7.40 1.08
C HIS A 141 3.12 -8.13 -0.01
N GLY A 142 3.70 -9.17 -0.63
CA GLY A 142 2.95 -10.08 -1.50
C GLY A 142 1.83 -10.80 -0.75
N LEU A 143 2.08 -11.28 0.47
CA LEU A 143 1.07 -11.91 1.33
C LEU A 143 -0.05 -10.94 1.74
N PHE A 144 0.24 -9.66 1.95
CA PHE A 144 -0.79 -8.63 2.12
C PHE A 144 -1.75 -8.59 0.93
N SER A 145 -1.21 -8.60 -0.30
CA SER A 145 -2.03 -8.63 -1.52
C SER A 145 -2.87 -9.90 -1.62
N VAL A 146 -2.31 -11.06 -1.25
CA VAL A 146 -3.05 -12.33 -1.18
C VAL A 146 -4.18 -12.26 -0.15
N GLY A 147 -3.91 -11.65 1.02
CA GLY A 147 -4.93 -11.37 2.04
C GLY A 147 -6.05 -10.49 1.49
N GLY A 148 -5.70 -9.43 0.73
CA GLY A 148 -6.67 -8.54 0.09
C GLY A 148 -7.60 -9.28 -0.88
N VAL A 149 -7.03 -10.15 -1.72
CA VAL A 149 -7.81 -11.02 -2.63
C VAL A 149 -8.75 -11.93 -1.83
N ALA A 150 -8.22 -12.63 -0.83
CA ALA A 150 -9.01 -13.55 -0.01
C ALA A 150 -10.15 -12.82 0.72
N GLY A 151 -9.87 -11.62 1.26
CA GLY A 151 -10.88 -10.77 1.91
C GLY A 151 -11.95 -10.30 0.94
N ALA A 152 -11.56 -9.83 -0.25
CA ALA A 152 -12.51 -9.39 -1.27
C ALA A 152 -13.39 -10.55 -1.78
N MET A 153 -12.82 -11.75 -1.94
CA MET A 153 -13.58 -12.96 -2.27
C MET A 153 -14.57 -13.35 -1.18
N ALA A 154 -14.15 -13.26 0.10
CA ALA A 154 -15.04 -13.49 1.24
C ALA A 154 -16.20 -12.47 1.26
N GLY A 155 -15.92 -11.20 0.95
CA GLY A 155 -16.94 -10.16 0.82
C GLY A 155 -17.90 -10.41 -0.34
N ALA A 156 -17.38 -10.83 -1.50
CA ALA A 156 -18.20 -11.19 -2.65
C ALA A 156 -19.13 -12.37 -2.35
N LEU A 157 -18.60 -13.41 -1.70
CA LEU A 157 -19.40 -14.56 -1.27
C LEU A 157 -20.48 -14.13 -0.28
N ALA A 158 -20.15 -13.35 0.74
CA ALA A 158 -21.08 -12.84 1.71
C ALA A 158 -22.21 -12.03 1.05
N ALA A 159 -21.87 -11.14 0.11
CA ALA A 159 -22.83 -10.38 -0.67
C ALA A 159 -23.73 -11.29 -1.53
N SER A 160 -23.18 -12.35 -2.16
CA SER A 160 -23.94 -13.26 -3.02
C SER A 160 -25.00 -14.08 -2.28
N ILE A 161 -24.74 -14.42 -1.02
CA ILE A 161 -25.69 -15.16 -0.16
C ILE A 161 -26.55 -14.25 0.71
N GLY A 162 -26.46 -12.91 0.53
CA GLY A 162 -27.23 -11.94 1.31
C GLY A 162 -26.82 -11.88 2.78
N LEU A 163 -25.60 -12.26 3.14
CA LEU A 163 -25.13 -12.19 4.53
C LEU A 163 -25.07 -10.73 5.00
N PRO A 164 -25.74 -10.36 6.11
CA PRO A 164 -25.71 -9.00 6.62
C PRO A 164 -24.26 -8.52 6.90
N LEU A 165 -24.00 -7.26 6.59
CA LEU A 165 -22.68 -6.62 6.76
C LEU A 165 -22.14 -6.78 8.20
N ALA A 166 -23.03 -6.69 9.21
CA ALA A 166 -22.67 -6.84 10.62
C ALA A 166 -22.08 -8.22 10.92
N TRP A 167 -22.71 -9.29 10.44
CA TRP A 167 -22.21 -10.64 10.67
C TRP A 167 -20.84 -10.86 9.99
N GLN A 168 -20.70 -10.40 8.74
CA GLN A 168 -19.46 -10.56 8.00
C GLN A 168 -18.31 -9.82 8.67
N LEU A 169 -18.42 -8.48 8.87
CA LEU A 169 -17.32 -7.68 9.39
C LEU A 169 -16.98 -8.03 10.83
N SER A 170 -17.97 -8.34 11.68
CA SER A 170 -17.71 -8.77 13.05
C SER A 170 -17.00 -10.13 13.10
N THR A 171 -17.43 -11.11 12.30
CA THR A 171 -16.80 -12.44 12.26
C THR A 171 -15.37 -12.35 11.75
N VAL A 172 -15.14 -11.64 10.63
CA VAL A 172 -13.81 -11.43 10.07
C VAL A 172 -12.91 -10.75 11.10
N SER A 173 -13.38 -9.67 11.72
CA SER A 173 -12.60 -8.93 12.73
C SER A 173 -12.27 -9.80 13.93
N LEU A 174 -13.21 -10.58 14.44
CA LEU A 174 -13.00 -11.45 15.61
C LEU A 174 -12.00 -12.58 15.31
N VAL A 175 -12.14 -13.25 14.17
CA VAL A 175 -11.24 -14.32 13.73
C VAL A 175 -9.82 -13.76 13.53
N LEU A 176 -9.70 -12.62 12.85
CA LEU A 176 -8.41 -11.98 12.63
C LEU A 176 -7.79 -11.45 13.93
N LEU A 177 -8.60 -10.90 14.84
CA LEU A 177 -8.11 -10.48 16.15
C LEU A 177 -7.47 -11.66 16.89
N ALA A 178 -8.13 -12.81 16.93
CA ALA A 178 -7.57 -14.01 17.57
C ALA A 178 -6.29 -14.47 16.86
N ALA A 179 -6.29 -14.59 15.54
CA ALA A 179 -5.15 -15.05 14.77
C ALA A 179 -3.93 -14.13 14.89
N MET A 180 -4.13 -12.82 14.72
CA MET A 180 -3.07 -11.81 14.79
C MET A 180 -2.55 -11.64 16.22
N TRP A 181 -3.43 -11.69 17.22
CA TRP A 181 -3.03 -11.67 18.63
C TRP A 181 -2.13 -12.85 19.00
N LEU A 182 -2.50 -14.06 18.56
CA LEU A 182 -1.70 -15.26 18.77
C LEU A 182 -0.37 -15.19 18.01
N ALA A 183 -0.37 -14.68 16.79
CA ALA A 183 0.84 -14.51 15.99
C ALA A 183 1.84 -13.58 16.68
N THR A 184 1.39 -12.48 17.31
CA THR A 184 2.30 -11.57 18.03
C THR A 184 3.00 -12.23 19.21
N ALA A 185 2.49 -13.33 19.77
CA ALA A 185 3.18 -14.07 20.82
C ALA A 185 4.50 -14.70 20.35
N LEU A 186 4.67 -14.86 19.03
CA LEU A 186 5.88 -15.35 18.37
C LEU A 186 6.80 -14.24 17.87
N TYR A 187 6.50 -12.99 18.20
CA TYR A 187 7.35 -11.83 17.89
C TYR A 187 8.66 -11.93 18.66
N VAL A 188 9.70 -11.44 18.04
CA VAL A 188 11.01 -11.34 18.67
C VAL A 188 11.00 -10.16 19.62
N PRO A 189 11.53 -10.30 20.85
CA PRO A 189 11.75 -9.15 21.71
C PRO A 189 12.61 -8.11 20.98
N ASP A 190 12.14 -6.87 20.92
CA ASP A 190 12.91 -5.77 20.37
C ASP A 190 14.18 -5.60 21.21
N ALA A 191 15.34 -5.53 20.57
CA ALA A 191 16.52 -5.01 21.25
C ALA A 191 16.16 -3.57 21.63
N LYS A 192 16.09 -3.27 22.93
CA LYS A 192 15.94 -1.89 23.40
C LYS A 192 17.04 -1.10 22.70
N SER A 193 16.66 -0.21 21.82
CA SER A 193 17.61 0.73 21.22
C SER A 193 18.21 1.54 22.36
N HIS A 194 19.42 1.16 22.79
CA HIS A 194 20.19 1.98 23.70
C HIS A 194 20.49 3.28 22.94
N PRO A 195 20.15 4.45 23.51
CA PRO A 195 20.52 5.73 22.92
C PRO A 195 22.02 5.87 22.61
N ALA A 196 22.84 5.06 23.29
CA ALA A 196 24.28 4.98 23.10
C ALA A 196 24.74 4.33 21.77
N ALA A 197 23.93 3.45 21.15
CA ALA A 197 24.32 2.80 19.89
C ALA A 197 24.19 3.74 18.68
N THR A 198 23.18 4.63 18.68
CA THR A 198 23.00 5.63 17.63
C THR A 198 24.02 6.76 17.72
N ALA A 199 24.47 7.10 18.94
CA ALA A 199 25.54 8.07 19.17
C ALA A 199 26.94 7.51 18.86
N ALA A 200 27.14 6.18 18.95
CA ALA A 200 28.44 5.55 18.64
C ALA A 200 28.69 5.40 17.13
N GLN A 201 27.62 5.33 16.29
CA GLN A 201 27.76 5.28 14.83
C GLN A 201 28.05 6.65 14.19
N HIS A 202 27.97 7.75 14.96
CA HIS A 202 28.32 9.11 14.52
C HIS A 202 29.58 9.67 15.20
N ARG A 203 30.41 8.84 15.84
CA ARG A 203 31.78 9.28 16.19
C ARG A 203 32.66 9.14 14.95
N GLU A 204 32.64 10.19 14.13
CA GLU A 204 33.74 10.44 13.20
C GLU A 204 35.03 10.71 13.99
N PRO A 205 36.19 10.25 13.49
CA PRO A 205 37.45 10.59 14.09
C PRO A 205 37.66 12.11 14.02
N ILE A 206 38.06 12.70 15.16
CA ILE A 206 38.42 14.11 15.26
C ILE A 206 39.72 14.28 14.48
N PHE A 207 39.63 14.70 13.24
CA PHE A 207 40.75 15.33 12.52
C PHE A 207 40.41 16.80 12.33
N ASP A 208 41.34 17.68 12.73
CA ASP A 208 41.28 19.11 12.46
C ASP A 208 41.26 19.33 10.93
N GLU A 209 40.09 19.72 10.41
CA GLU A 209 39.92 19.96 8.97
C GLU A 209 40.00 21.46 8.64
N PRO A 210 40.75 21.84 7.58
CA PRO A 210 40.82 23.24 7.16
C PRO A 210 39.47 23.81 6.72
N GLN A 211 39.26 25.09 6.92
CA GLN A 211 38.06 25.87 6.57
C GLN A 211 37.53 25.66 5.14
N LEU A 212 38.35 25.22 4.20
CA LEU A 212 37.99 24.89 2.81
C LEU A 212 37.02 23.72 2.72
N LEU A 213 37.16 22.70 3.59
CA LEU A 213 36.26 21.54 3.63
C LEU A 213 34.88 21.88 4.28
N SER A 214 34.81 22.89 5.13
CA SER A 214 33.55 23.35 5.71
C SER A 214 32.63 24.03 4.68
N CYS A 215 33.23 24.81 3.75
CA CYS A 215 32.48 25.43 2.64
C CYS A 215 32.03 24.38 1.59
N GLU A 216 32.82 23.36 1.36
CA GLU A 216 32.47 22.26 0.46
C GLU A 216 31.40 21.36 1.06
N ARG A 217 31.46 21.06 2.38
CA ARG A 217 30.40 20.39 3.13
C ARG A 217 29.12 21.20 3.18
N ALA A 218 29.17 22.52 3.39
CA ALA A 218 28.00 23.40 3.35
C ALA A 218 27.37 23.44 1.95
N ARG A 219 28.17 23.50 0.88
CA ARG A 219 27.68 23.39 -0.50
C ARG A 219 27.09 22.02 -0.81
N LEU A 220 27.70 20.94 -0.34
CA LEU A 220 27.16 19.58 -0.48
C LEU A 220 25.86 19.42 0.32
N ALA A 221 25.77 19.99 1.52
CA ALA A 221 24.56 20.01 2.33
C ALA A 221 23.45 20.85 1.68
N GLU A 222 23.75 22.01 1.09
CA GLU A 222 22.79 22.82 0.33
C GLU A 222 22.33 22.10 -0.95
N THR A 223 23.24 21.46 -1.69
CA THR A 223 22.90 20.67 -2.87
C THR A 223 22.09 19.42 -2.48
N GLN A 224 22.28 18.90 -1.28
CA GLN A 224 21.47 17.82 -0.71
C GLN A 224 20.07 18.30 -0.23
N SER A 225 19.85 19.60 0.04
CA SER A 225 18.58 20.10 0.57
C SER A 225 17.49 20.28 -0.50
N SER A 226 17.82 20.53 -1.75
CA SER A 226 16.86 20.74 -2.84
C SER A 226 16.30 19.43 -3.41
N ILE A 227 14.99 19.41 -3.72
CA ILE A 227 14.36 18.30 -4.44
C ILE A 227 14.79 18.34 -5.90
N THR A 228 15.21 17.21 -6.44
CA THR A 228 15.68 17.11 -7.82
C THR A 228 14.53 16.89 -8.79
N ARG A 229 14.74 17.29 -10.07
CA ARG A 229 13.79 17.02 -11.14
C ARG A 229 13.44 15.53 -11.26
N MET A 230 14.42 14.65 -11.06
CA MET A 230 14.20 13.20 -11.12
C MET A 230 13.29 12.71 -9.98
N GLU A 231 13.51 13.20 -8.76
CA GLU A 231 12.67 12.88 -7.60
C GLU A 231 11.21 13.33 -7.83
N ILE A 232 11.02 14.51 -8.41
CA ILE A 232 9.67 15.01 -8.77
C ILE A 232 9.03 14.12 -9.83
N LEU A 233 9.73 13.79 -10.91
CA LEU A 233 9.18 12.97 -12.00
C LEU A 233 8.85 11.55 -11.54
N LEU A 234 9.70 10.92 -10.72
CA LEU A 234 9.40 9.63 -10.09
C LEU A 234 8.23 9.77 -9.11
N GLY A 235 8.17 10.89 -8.37
CA GLY A 235 7.03 11.20 -7.50
C GLY A 235 5.71 11.30 -8.25
N ILE A 236 5.68 11.93 -9.43
CA ILE A 236 4.49 12.00 -10.30
C ILE A 236 4.05 10.60 -10.74
N ILE A 237 4.99 9.73 -11.12
CA ILE A 237 4.71 8.33 -11.47
C ILE A 237 4.03 7.61 -10.31
N VAL A 238 4.59 7.74 -9.11
CA VAL A 238 4.09 7.07 -7.90
C VAL A 238 2.77 7.67 -7.45
N PHE A 239 2.61 9.00 -7.53
CA PHE A 239 1.37 9.68 -7.20
C PHE A 239 0.19 9.18 -8.05
N GLY A 240 0.35 9.15 -9.39
CA GLY A 240 -0.68 8.63 -10.28
C GLY A 240 -1.03 7.17 -10.00
N THR A 241 -0.03 6.35 -9.68
CA THR A 241 -0.23 4.94 -9.28
C THR A 241 -1.00 4.84 -7.98
N ALA A 242 -0.64 5.63 -6.97
CA ALA A 242 -1.27 5.63 -5.65
C ALA A 242 -2.72 6.12 -5.72
N VAL A 243 -3.00 7.17 -6.50
CA VAL A 243 -4.38 7.60 -6.80
C VAL A 243 -5.14 6.47 -7.51
N GLY A 244 -4.50 5.80 -8.48
CA GLY A 244 -5.11 4.69 -9.21
C GLY A 244 -5.44 3.49 -8.33
N GLU A 245 -4.55 3.08 -7.46
CA GLU A 245 -4.78 1.98 -6.50
C GLU A 245 -5.86 2.38 -5.47
N GLY A 246 -5.78 3.58 -4.91
CA GLY A 246 -6.78 4.11 -3.98
C GLY A 246 -8.17 4.21 -4.61
N ALA A 247 -8.25 4.73 -5.83
CA ALA A 247 -9.52 4.85 -6.55
C ALA A 247 -10.15 3.48 -6.86
N ALA A 248 -9.36 2.45 -7.15
CA ALA A 248 -9.88 1.10 -7.32
C ALA A 248 -10.43 0.56 -6.00
N ASN A 249 -9.72 0.78 -4.90
CA ASN A 249 -10.13 0.35 -3.57
C ASN A 249 -11.48 0.96 -3.16
N ASP A 250 -11.66 2.26 -3.41
CA ASP A 250 -12.78 3.03 -2.90
C ASP A 250 -14.00 3.01 -3.85
N TRP A 251 -13.77 3.01 -5.16
CA TRP A 251 -14.81 3.32 -6.14
C TRP A 251 -15.12 2.21 -7.14
N LEU A 252 -14.23 1.21 -7.34
CA LEU A 252 -14.41 0.20 -8.40
C LEU A 252 -15.69 -0.63 -8.20
N ALA A 253 -15.94 -1.11 -6.98
CA ALA A 253 -17.15 -1.87 -6.68
C ALA A 253 -18.42 -1.01 -6.85
N LEU A 254 -18.36 0.26 -6.43
CA LEU A 254 -19.44 1.24 -6.56
C LEU A 254 -19.80 1.51 -8.01
N VAL A 255 -18.81 1.74 -8.88
CA VAL A 255 -19.03 2.00 -10.32
C VAL A 255 -19.76 0.83 -10.99
N LEU A 256 -19.42 -0.41 -10.61
CA LEU A 256 -20.11 -1.57 -11.19
C LEU A 256 -21.57 -1.65 -10.72
N VAL A 257 -21.82 -1.38 -9.45
CA VAL A 257 -23.19 -1.42 -8.91
C VAL A 257 -24.01 -0.27 -9.46
N ASP A 258 -23.52 0.97 -9.33
CA ASP A 258 -24.32 2.18 -9.62
C ASP A 258 -24.43 2.48 -11.12
N ASN A 259 -23.33 2.32 -11.88
CA ASN A 259 -23.28 2.74 -13.27
C ASN A 259 -23.47 1.59 -14.26
N ARG A 260 -23.34 0.34 -13.83
CA ARG A 260 -23.52 -0.86 -14.66
C ARG A 260 -24.68 -1.74 -14.21
N GLY A 261 -25.36 -1.40 -13.10
CA GLY A 261 -26.46 -2.19 -12.55
C GLY A 261 -26.07 -3.60 -12.12
N ALA A 262 -24.79 -3.81 -11.81
CA ALA A 262 -24.28 -5.11 -11.38
C ALA A 262 -24.73 -5.43 -9.94
N PRO A 263 -24.98 -6.70 -9.61
CA PRO A 263 -25.17 -7.11 -8.22
C PRO A 263 -23.94 -6.77 -7.37
N ALA A 264 -24.13 -6.45 -6.09
CA ALA A 264 -23.05 -6.13 -5.15
C ALA A 264 -21.95 -7.20 -5.11
N ALA A 265 -22.32 -8.48 -5.20
CA ALA A 265 -21.39 -9.60 -5.29
C ALA A 265 -20.44 -9.49 -6.50
N LEU A 266 -20.95 -9.02 -7.64
CA LEU A 266 -20.13 -8.85 -8.84
C LEU A 266 -19.22 -7.63 -8.75
N GLY A 267 -19.68 -6.55 -8.11
CA GLY A 267 -18.81 -5.42 -7.74
C GLY A 267 -17.64 -5.87 -6.86
N ALA A 268 -17.91 -6.63 -5.81
CA ALA A 268 -16.89 -7.19 -4.92
C ALA A 268 -15.94 -8.16 -5.66
N LEU A 269 -16.47 -9.00 -6.56
CA LEU A 269 -15.67 -9.92 -7.38
C LEU A 269 -14.75 -9.15 -8.33
N THR A 270 -15.21 -8.05 -8.90
CA THR A 270 -14.40 -7.19 -9.78
C THR A 270 -13.22 -6.58 -9.01
N TYR A 271 -13.48 -6.09 -7.81
CA TYR A 271 -12.45 -5.60 -6.91
C TYR A 271 -11.45 -6.70 -6.50
N ALA A 272 -11.94 -7.92 -6.23
CA ALA A 272 -11.07 -9.08 -5.98
C ALA A 272 -10.19 -9.40 -7.18
N GLY A 273 -10.73 -9.33 -8.40
CA GLY A 273 -10.00 -9.52 -9.67
C GLY A 273 -8.89 -8.48 -9.87
N PHE A 274 -9.18 -7.20 -9.60
CA PHE A 274 -8.17 -6.13 -9.58
C PHE A 274 -7.01 -6.47 -8.65
N ASN A 275 -7.30 -6.82 -7.40
CA ASN A 275 -6.27 -7.19 -6.41
C ASN A 275 -5.51 -8.45 -6.80
N LEU A 276 -6.17 -9.43 -7.41
CA LEU A 276 -5.53 -10.66 -7.90
C LEU A 276 -4.49 -10.35 -8.98
N THR A 277 -4.86 -9.56 -9.99
CA THR A 277 -3.91 -9.18 -11.05
C THR A 277 -2.80 -8.28 -10.54
N MET A 278 -3.08 -7.42 -9.55
CA MET A 278 -2.08 -6.66 -8.82
C MET A 278 -1.07 -7.59 -8.13
N ALA A 279 -1.54 -8.62 -7.42
CA ALA A 279 -0.68 -9.59 -6.75
C ALA A 279 0.16 -10.39 -7.76
N ILE A 280 -0.46 -10.93 -8.80
CA ILE A 280 0.23 -11.67 -9.87
C ILE A 280 1.33 -10.81 -10.50
N GLY A 281 1.00 -9.58 -10.87
CA GLY A 281 1.96 -8.66 -11.47
C GLY A 281 3.13 -8.31 -10.55
N ARG A 282 2.90 -8.17 -9.23
CA ARG A 282 3.97 -7.97 -8.24
C ARG A 282 4.92 -9.15 -8.14
N PHE A 283 4.43 -10.40 -8.19
CA PHE A 283 5.27 -11.59 -8.14
C PHE A 283 6.03 -11.83 -9.45
N VAL A 284 5.39 -11.62 -10.60
CA VAL A 284 5.98 -11.89 -11.91
C VAL A 284 6.80 -10.70 -12.43
N GLY A 285 6.51 -9.50 -11.94
CA GLY A 285 7.05 -8.24 -12.44
C GLY A 285 8.57 -8.14 -12.41
N GLY A 286 9.22 -8.70 -11.38
CA GLY A 286 10.68 -8.77 -11.31
C GLY A 286 11.29 -9.50 -12.51
N ILE A 287 10.76 -10.68 -12.84
CA ILE A 287 11.23 -11.50 -13.98
C ILE A 287 11.03 -10.75 -15.31
N VAL A 288 9.89 -10.06 -15.45
CA VAL A 288 9.57 -9.31 -16.65
C VAL A 288 10.52 -8.10 -16.81
N ILE A 289 10.80 -7.41 -15.70
CA ILE A 289 11.73 -6.27 -15.68
C ILE A 289 13.16 -6.71 -15.99
N GLU A 290 13.62 -7.82 -15.40
CA GLU A 290 14.95 -8.38 -15.71
C GLU A 290 15.11 -8.72 -17.19
N ARG A 291 14.05 -9.21 -17.84
CA ARG A 291 14.09 -9.60 -19.25
C ARG A 291 13.97 -8.43 -20.23
N PHE A 292 13.13 -7.46 -19.95
CA PHE A 292 12.76 -6.40 -20.91
C PHE A 292 13.26 -5.00 -20.50
N GLY A 293 13.77 -4.86 -19.29
CA GLY A 293 14.16 -3.58 -18.71
C GLY A 293 12.98 -2.81 -18.09
N ARG A 294 13.28 -1.96 -17.13
CA ARG A 294 12.28 -1.23 -16.32
C ARG A 294 11.45 -0.25 -17.17
N ALA A 295 12.09 0.55 -18.03
CA ALA A 295 11.40 1.59 -18.81
C ALA A 295 10.37 1.05 -19.81
N PRO A 296 10.64 0.02 -20.64
CA PRO A 296 9.62 -0.58 -21.51
C PRO A 296 8.46 -1.19 -20.72
N VAL A 297 8.75 -1.90 -19.62
CA VAL A 297 7.73 -2.51 -18.77
C VAL A 297 6.81 -1.46 -18.17
N LEU A 298 7.36 -0.37 -17.62
CA LEU A 298 6.56 0.74 -17.08
C LEU A 298 5.71 1.44 -18.14
N ARG A 299 6.23 1.55 -19.37
CA ARG A 299 5.44 2.15 -20.47
C ARG A 299 4.21 1.32 -20.78
N VAL A 300 4.38 0.01 -20.93
CA VAL A 300 3.26 -0.92 -21.16
C VAL A 300 2.31 -0.91 -19.97
N ALA A 301 2.86 -0.94 -18.74
CA ALA A 301 2.09 -0.92 -17.50
C ALA A 301 1.21 0.33 -17.38
N GLY A 302 1.74 1.51 -17.67
CA GLY A 302 0.99 2.77 -17.64
C GLY A 302 -0.12 2.82 -18.69
N ILE A 303 0.16 2.35 -19.93
CA ILE A 303 -0.86 2.25 -20.99
C ILE A 303 -1.96 1.27 -20.59
N LEU A 304 -1.56 0.08 -20.12
CA LEU A 304 -2.50 -0.98 -19.71
C LEU A 304 -3.40 -0.53 -18.56
N GLY A 305 -2.81 0.11 -17.53
CA GLY A 305 -3.55 0.65 -16.41
C GLY A 305 -4.54 1.73 -16.81
N SER A 306 -4.09 2.72 -17.60
CA SER A 306 -4.97 3.80 -18.11
C SER A 306 -6.09 3.26 -19.01
N ALA A 307 -5.76 2.35 -19.93
CA ALA A 307 -6.75 1.72 -20.80
C ALA A 307 -7.75 0.87 -20.00
N GLY A 308 -7.29 0.19 -18.95
CA GLY A 308 -8.14 -0.57 -18.03
C GLY A 308 -9.17 0.30 -17.33
N VAL A 309 -8.76 1.44 -16.76
CA VAL A 309 -9.69 2.43 -16.18
C VAL A 309 -10.65 2.94 -17.24
N ALA A 310 -10.15 3.33 -18.43
CA ALA A 310 -11.00 3.83 -19.51
C ALA A 310 -12.05 2.79 -19.96
N ALA A 311 -11.69 1.51 -20.01
CA ALA A 311 -12.63 0.43 -20.32
C ALA A 311 -13.73 0.29 -19.26
N VAL A 312 -13.37 0.35 -17.96
CA VAL A 312 -14.34 0.37 -16.85
C VAL A 312 -15.34 1.53 -17.01
N CYS A 313 -14.84 2.71 -17.37
CA CYS A 313 -15.63 3.93 -17.38
C CYS A 313 -16.46 4.13 -18.66
N LEU A 314 -15.89 3.83 -19.82
CA LEU A 314 -16.46 4.24 -21.11
C LEU A 314 -17.29 3.15 -21.79
N ILE A 315 -17.01 1.86 -21.51
CA ILE A 315 -17.71 0.77 -22.18
C ILE A 315 -18.89 0.31 -21.31
N PRO A 316 -20.15 0.43 -21.79
CA PRO A 316 -21.33 0.09 -21.00
C PRO A 316 -21.57 -1.44 -20.98
N SER A 317 -20.56 -2.19 -20.54
CA SER A 317 -20.59 -3.65 -20.46
C SER A 317 -19.93 -4.12 -19.16
N ILE A 318 -20.60 -4.97 -18.42
CA ILE A 318 -20.05 -5.59 -17.20
C ILE A 318 -18.79 -6.41 -17.53
N VAL A 319 -18.79 -7.14 -18.63
CA VAL A 319 -17.62 -7.93 -19.05
C VAL A 319 -16.42 -7.02 -19.36
N ALA A 320 -16.67 -5.91 -20.07
CA ALA A 320 -15.61 -4.93 -20.34
C ALA A 320 -15.08 -4.28 -19.05
N ALA A 321 -15.94 -3.99 -18.09
CA ALA A 321 -15.54 -3.47 -16.81
C ALA A 321 -14.70 -4.48 -15.98
N LEU A 322 -15.08 -5.76 -15.99
CA LEU A 322 -14.28 -6.84 -15.39
C LEU A 322 -12.89 -6.94 -16.01
N LEU A 323 -12.82 -7.03 -17.34
CA LEU A 323 -11.54 -7.11 -18.06
C LEU A 323 -10.71 -5.83 -17.88
N GLY A 324 -11.37 -4.68 -17.86
CA GLY A 324 -10.74 -3.39 -17.58
C GLY A 324 -10.13 -3.33 -16.19
N ALA A 325 -10.84 -3.84 -15.16
CA ALA A 325 -10.34 -3.90 -13.79
C ALA A 325 -9.12 -4.83 -13.66
N LEU A 326 -9.12 -5.99 -14.35
CA LEU A 326 -7.96 -6.88 -14.41
C LEU A 326 -6.75 -6.21 -15.06
N ALA A 327 -6.97 -5.52 -16.20
CA ALA A 327 -5.94 -4.75 -16.89
C ALA A 327 -5.40 -3.60 -16.04
N TRP A 328 -6.28 -2.90 -15.33
CA TRP A 328 -5.93 -1.82 -14.41
C TRP A 328 -5.02 -2.32 -13.29
N GLY A 329 -5.41 -3.40 -12.56
CA GLY A 329 -4.60 -3.98 -11.50
C GLY A 329 -3.24 -4.47 -11.99
N LEU A 330 -3.20 -5.20 -13.11
CA LEU A 330 -1.95 -5.65 -13.70
C LEU A 330 -1.04 -4.47 -14.11
N GLY A 331 -1.62 -3.42 -14.69
CA GLY A 331 -0.89 -2.23 -15.10
C GLY A 331 -0.23 -1.48 -13.94
N LEU A 332 -0.88 -1.37 -12.78
CA LEU A 332 -0.32 -0.67 -11.64
C LEU A 332 0.69 -1.50 -10.83
N SER A 333 0.62 -2.83 -10.93
CA SER A 333 1.31 -3.77 -10.05
C SER A 333 2.81 -3.54 -9.87
N VAL A 334 3.52 -3.21 -10.95
CA VAL A 334 4.98 -3.08 -11.00
C VAL A 334 5.48 -1.64 -10.85
N VAL A 335 4.57 -0.65 -10.91
CA VAL A 335 4.97 0.76 -11.02
C VAL A 335 5.61 1.27 -9.74
N PHE A 336 4.91 1.10 -8.60
CA PHE A 336 5.40 1.57 -7.31
C PHE A 336 6.77 0.96 -6.96
N PRO A 337 6.97 -0.38 -6.95
CA PRO A 337 8.26 -0.97 -6.60
C PRO A 337 9.38 -0.56 -7.57
N SER A 338 9.07 -0.42 -8.87
CA SER A 338 10.05 0.02 -9.87
C SER A 338 10.50 1.47 -9.67
N ALA A 339 9.57 2.35 -9.32
CA ALA A 339 9.89 3.76 -9.05
C ALA A 339 10.71 3.91 -7.76
N MET A 340 10.40 3.11 -6.72
CA MET A 340 11.19 3.06 -5.48
C MET A 340 12.62 2.57 -5.73
N SER A 341 12.78 1.51 -6.54
CA SER A 341 14.08 1.02 -6.94
C SER A 341 14.88 2.09 -7.70
N ALA A 342 14.23 2.77 -8.68
CA ALA A 342 14.86 3.88 -9.42
C ALA A 342 15.25 5.06 -8.52
N ALA A 343 14.44 5.38 -7.50
CA ALA A 343 14.77 6.40 -6.51
C ALA A 343 15.98 6.02 -5.68
N GLY A 344 16.08 4.75 -5.27
CA GLY A 344 17.23 4.22 -4.54
C GLY A 344 18.56 4.27 -5.32
N GLU A 345 18.50 4.24 -6.66
CA GLU A 345 19.65 4.31 -7.56
C GLU A 345 20.13 5.77 -7.85
N VAL A 346 19.50 6.80 -7.26
CA VAL A 346 19.96 8.19 -7.42
C VAL A 346 21.29 8.38 -6.71
N PRO A 347 22.38 8.73 -7.45
CA PRO A 347 23.71 8.80 -6.86
C PRO A 347 23.79 9.78 -5.68
N GLY A 348 24.33 9.31 -4.56
CA GLY A 348 24.53 10.11 -3.35
C GLY A 348 23.25 10.55 -2.62
N ARG A 349 22.06 10.13 -3.10
CA ARG A 349 20.77 10.61 -2.59
C ARG A 349 19.71 9.51 -2.42
N GLY A 350 20.05 8.23 -2.59
CA GLY A 350 19.11 7.14 -2.67
C GLY A 350 18.05 7.14 -1.55
N SER A 351 18.44 7.16 -0.28
CA SER A 351 17.52 7.18 0.86
C SER A 351 16.60 8.41 0.84
N ARG A 352 17.16 9.58 0.52
CA ARG A 352 16.38 10.83 0.43
C ARG A 352 15.42 10.81 -0.74
N ALA A 353 15.86 10.33 -1.90
CA ALA A 353 15.03 10.22 -3.10
C ALA A 353 13.85 9.27 -2.84
N ILE A 354 14.08 8.13 -2.17
CA ILE A 354 13.01 7.22 -1.73
C ILE A 354 12.03 7.97 -0.83
N THR A 355 12.51 8.73 0.16
CA THR A 355 11.64 9.49 1.08
C THR A 355 10.78 10.50 0.33
N VAL A 356 11.37 11.31 -0.56
CA VAL A 356 10.63 12.33 -1.33
C VAL A 356 9.59 11.66 -2.22
N VAL A 357 9.97 10.62 -2.97
CA VAL A 357 9.09 9.91 -3.89
C VAL A 357 7.95 9.21 -3.14
N SER A 358 8.23 8.58 -2.00
CA SER A 358 7.21 7.97 -1.14
C SER A 358 6.24 9.00 -0.59
N THR A 359 6.75 10.14 -0.10
CA THR A 359 5.89 11.23 0.44
C THR A 359 4.91 11.73 -0.60
N ILE A 360 5.37 11.95 -1.85
CA ILE A 360 4.49 12.34 -2.96
C ILE A 360 3.48 11.23 -3.25
N GLY A 361 3.91 9.97 -3.23
CA GLY A 361 3.05 8.80 -3.44
C GLY A 361 1.95 8.68 -2.39
N TYR A 362 2.27 8.78 -1.11
CA TYR A 362 1.27 8.74 -0.04
C TYR A 362 0.27 9.90 -0.14
N GLY A 363 0.71 11.07 -0.65
CA GLY A 363 -0.20 12.15 -1.02
C GLY A 363 -1.26 11.70 -2.03
N GLY A 364 -0.92 10.80 -2.96
CA GLY A 364 -1.85 10.22 -3.94
C GLY A 364 -2.94 9.38 -3.28
N PHE A 365 -2.61 8.53 -2.32
CA PHE A 365 -3.61 7.77 -1.56
C PHE A 365 -4.56 8.67 -0.76
N LEU A 366 -4.02 9.73 -0.14
CA LEU A 366 -4.82 10.66 0.64
C LEU A 366 -5.78 11.48 -0.23
N LEU A 367 -5.32 11.90 -1.42
CA LEU A 367 -6.09 12.77 -2.31
C LEU A 367 -7.01 12.01 -3.27
N GLY A 368 -6.78 10.70 -3.48
CA GLY A 368 -7.52 9.90 -4.45
C GLY A 368 -9.02 9.87 -4.21
N ALA A 369 -9.44 9.48 -3.00
CA ALA A 369 -10.86 9.44 -2.64
C ALA A 369 -11.56 10.81 -2.70
N PRO A 370 -10.98 11.92 -2.13
CA PRO A 370 -11.58 13.25 -2.23
C PRO A 370 -11.69 13.75 -3.66
N LEU A 371 -10.66 13.54 -4.47
CA LEU A 371 -10.65 13.99 -5.86
C LEU A 371 -11.81 13.40 -6.64
N ILE A 372 -11.99 12.09 -6.57
CA ILE A 372 -13.07 11.39 -7.28
C ILE A 372 -14.43 11.76 -6.69
N GLY A 373 -14.56 11.78 -5.35
CA GLY A 373 -15.80 12.15 -4.68
C GLY A 373 -16.23 13.60 -4.98
N PHE A 374 -15.29 14.54 -5.08
CA PHE A 374 -15.56 15.92 -5.47
C PHE A 374 -16.02 16.00 -6.94
N LEU A 375 -15.32 15.33 -7.85
CA LEU A 375 -15.72 15.28 -9.26
C LEU A 375 -17.09 14.63 -9.44
N ALA A 376 -17.40 13.60 -8.67
CA ALA A 376 -18.68 12.89 -8.69
C ALA A 376 -19.88 13.74 -8.21
N HIS A 377 -19.63 14.91 -7.62
CA HIS A 377 -20.67 15.90 -7.34
C HIS A 377 -21.25 16.51 -8.62
N SER A 378 -20.41 16.68 -9.65
CA SER A 378 -20.77 17.39 -10.88
C SER A 378 -21.00 16.48 -12.07
N VAL A 379 -20.45 15.27 -12.05
CA VAL A 379 -20.55 14.29 -13.15
C VAL A 379 -20.81 12.89 -12.59
N PRO A 380 -21.39 11.95 -13.36
CA PRO A 380 -21.54 10.55 -12.91
C PRO A 380 -20.22 9.94 -12.46
N LEU A 381 -20.27 9.02 -11.48
CA LEU A 381 -19.08 8.44 -10.84
C LEU A 381 -18.11 7.79 -11.85
N ASP A 382 -18.63 7.10 -12.86
CA ASP A 382 -17.81 6.51 -13.93
C ASP A 382 -17.07 7.59 -14.76
N ARG A 383 -17.66 8.77 -14.97
CA ARG A 383 -16.99 9.90 -15.62
C ARG A 383 -15.96 10.55 -14.71
N ALA A 384 -16.25 10.71 -13.44
CA ALA A 384 -15.30 11.21 -12.45
C ALA A 384 -14.05 10.31 -12.40
N LEU A 385 -14.26 8.99 -12.45
CA LEU A 385 -13.17 8.00 -12.40
C LEU A 385 -12.23 8.06 -13.62
N LEU A 386 -12.64 8.66 -14.76
CA LEU A 386 -11.73 8.88 -15.89
C LEU A 386 -10.53 9.78 -15.55
N ALA A 387 -10.64 10.64 -14.53
CA ALA A 387 -9.50 11.42 -14.05
C ALA A 387 -8.33 10.51 -13.62
N VAL A 388 -8.64 9.32 -13.11
CA VAL A 388 -7.63 8.32 -12.73
C VAL A 388 -6.83 7.83 -13.93
N ALA A 389 -7.51 7.58 -15.09
CA ALA A 389 -6.82 7.19 -16.31
C ALA A 389 -5.79 8.25 -16.75
N LEU A 390 -6.16 9.54 -16.62
CA LEU A 390 -5.27 10.65 -16.95
C LEU A 390 -4.11 10.76 -15.95
N LEU A 391 -4.32 10.47 -14.67
CA LEU A 391 -3.28 10.50 -13.64
C LEU A 391 -2.32 9.30 -13.72
N ILE A 392 -2.75 8.17 -14.28
CA ILE A 392 -1.88 7.00 -14.54
C ILE A 392 -1.05 7.21 -15.83
N LEU A 393 -1.55 7.93 -16.81
CA LEU A 393 -0.89 8.11 -18.12
C LEU A 393 0.58 8.62 -18.01
N PRO A 394 0.94 9.54 -17.09
CA PRO A 394 2.33 9.93 -16.85
C PRO A 394 3.29 8.76 -16.61
N VAL A 395 2.82 7.61 -16.07
CA VAL A 395 3.66 6.42 -15.91
C VAL A 395 4.24 5.98 -17.26
N ALA A 396 3.43 5.95 -18.30
CA ALA A 396 3.89 5.57 -19.65
C ALA A 396 4.79 6.63 -20.28
N ILE A 397 4.44 7.92 -20.12
CA ILE A 397 5.16 9.06 -20.71
C ILE A 397 6.54 9.20 -20.05
N LEU A 398 6.59 9.12 -18.73
CA LEU A 398 7.78 9.32 -17.93
C LEU A 398 8.56 8.02 -17.65
N ALA A 399 8.17 6.89 -18.22
CA ALA A 399 8.80 5.58 -17.98
C ALA A 399 10.34 5.58 -18.13
N SER A 400 10.87 6.40 -19.04
CA SER A 400 12.32 6.53 -19.26
C SER A 400 13.09 7.12 -18.08
N VAL A 401 12.42 7.85 -17.19
CA VAL A 401 13.03 8.42 -15.96
C VAL A 401 13.43 7.31 -14.98
N ALA A 402 12.69 6.20 -14.99
CA ALA A 402 12.95 5.04 -14.14
C ALA A 402 13.93 4.01 -14.75
N ARG A 403 14.58 4.33 -15.89
CA ARG A 403 15.55 3.42 -16.53
C ARG A 403 16.69 3.08 -15.58
N GLU A 404 17.15 1.83 -15.62
CA GLU A 404 18.30 1.35 -14.85
C GLU A 404 19.54 2.19 -15.14
N ARG A 405 20.20 2.63 -14.06
CA ARG A 405 21.47 3.36 -14.14
C ARG A 405 22.59 2.36 -13.81
N GLY A 406 23.34 1.94 -14.83
CA GLY A 406 24.59 1.21 -14.60
C GLY A 406 24.63 -0.28 -14.94
N GLN A 407 23.64 -0.86 -15.60
CA GLN A 407 23.93 -2.04 -16.42
C GLN A 407 24.55 -1.55 -17.75
N GLN A 408 25.86 -1.25 -17.73
CA GLN A 408 26.65 -1.42 -18.93
C GLN A 408 26.41 -2.86 -19.39
N ILE A 409 25.79 -2.98 -20.56
CA ILE A 409 25.61 -4.22 -21.30
C ILE A 409 26.94 -4.98 -21.19
N LYS A 410 26.96 -6.09 -20.41
CA LYS A 410 28.03 -7.06 -20.62
C LYS A 410 27.89 -7.46 -22.09
N PRO A 411 28.88 -7.18 -22.94
CA PRO A 411 28.83 -7.67 -24.31
C PRO A 411 28.65 -9.18 -24.21
N ALA A 412 27.68 -9.69 -24.97
CA ALA A 412 27.48 -11.11 -25.12
C ALA A 412 28.84 -11.72 -25.35
N ALA A 413 29.28 -12.59 -24.42
CA ALA A 413 30.51 -13.33 -24.58
C ALA A 413 30.40 -14.00 -25.95
N SER A 414 31.17 -13.46 -26.89
CA SER A 414 31.32 -14.03 -28.22
C SER A 414 31.62 -15.51 -28.03
N ALA A 415 30.76 -16.35 -28.54
CA ALA A 415 31.06 -17.74 -28.78
C ALA A 415 32.36 -17.79 -29.61
N VAL A 416 33.45 -18.14 -28.96
CA VAL A 416 34.65 -18.57 -29.62
C VAL A 416 34.81 -20.04 -29.35
N LYS A 417 34.53 -20.77 -30.42
CA LYS A 417 34.99 -22.10 -30.84
C LYS A 417 35.33 -23.15 -29.78
#